data_90073a1f66eb9b67ee08558933237e51
#
_entry.id   90073a1f66eb9b67ee08558933237e51
#
_cell.length_a   1.000
_cell.length_b   1.000
_cell.length_c   1.000
_cell.angle_alpha   90.00
_cell.angle_beta   90.00
_cell.angle_gamma   90.00
#
_symmetry.space_group_name_H-M   'P 1'
#
loop_
_entity.id
_entity.type
_entity.pdbx_description
1 polymer ?
#
loop_
_entity_poly.entity_id
_entity_poly.type
_entity_poly.pdbx_seq_one_letter_code
_entity_poly.pdbx_strand_id
1 'polypeptide(L)'
;VVSLDGRMMEQWPETEIARRMAVMMTERMQPELMTCFDVAAMGRYPHTGRFGILSETDRAIVREALAMVHAEELEDREFSRISDGQKQRILLARAICQQPQIILLDEPTSFLDIRHKMELLTILKTLVRKKQVAVLMSMHELDLAQKVSDYIVCVGENKIWKCGMPEEIFTAANMEALFGIRAESYQAEYGSVELTPVSGVPEVFVIGGNGSGIPVYRKLQRQGIPFAAGVLHENDLDYPVAKALAVQVISERPYEPIGEAAYEEAL
;
A
#
# COMPACT_ATOMS: atom_id res chain seq x y z
N VAL A 1 8.02 9.94 22.43
CA VAL A 1 6.89 10.67 23.05
C VAL A 1 5.85 10.90 21.97
N VAL A 2 4.60 10.50 22.24
CA VAL A 2 3.49 10.70 21.30
C VAL A 2 2.58 11.79 21.85
N SER A 3 2.19 12.76 20.99
CA SER A 3 1.28 13.83 21.35
C SER A 3 0.08 13.88 20.40
N LEU A 4 -1.07 14.26 20.94
CA LEU A 4 -2.30 14.51 20.21
C LEU A 4 -2.72 15.97 20.47
N ASP A 5 -2.90 16.74 19.41
CA ASP A 5 -3.21 18.19 19.50
C ASP A 5 -2.22 18.98 20.41
N GLY A 6 -0.93 18.66 20.32
CA GLY A 6 0.13 19.31 21.10
C GLY A 6 0.21 18.90 22.57
N ARG A 7 -0.69 18.02 23.05
CA ARG A 7 -0.67 17.47 24.42
C ARG A 7 -0.21 16.03 24.41
N MET A 8 0.65 15.64 25.36
CA MET A 8 1.13 14.25 25.49
C MET A 8 -0.01 13.28 25.70
N MET A 9 -0.02 12.13 25.01
CA MET A 9 -1.11 11.14 25.10
C MET A 9 -1.37 10.66 26.53
N GLU A 10 -0.34 10.49 27.34
CA GLU A 10 -0.42 10.10 28.75
C GLU A 10 -1.21 11.07 29.63
N GLN A 11 -1.41 12.30 29.15
CA GLN A 11 -2.15 13.34 29.87
C GLN A 11 -3.64 13.38 29.50
N TRP A 12 -4.07 12.60 28.51
CA TRP A 12 -5.46 12.51 28.10
C TRP A 12 -6.18 11.41 28.88
N PRO A 13 -7.44 11.64 29.32
CA PRO A 13 -8.28 10.55 29.80
C PRO A 13 -8.47 9.50 28.69
N GLU A 14 -8.42 8.22 29.04
CA GLU A 14 -8.59 7.11 28.07
C GLU A 14 -9.88 7.22 27.25
N THR A 15 -10.96 7.64 27.89
CA THR A 15 -12.26 7.86 27.24
C THR A 15 -12.23 8.96 26.19
N GLU A 16 -11.43 10.00 26.39
CA GLU A 16 -11.23 11.08 25.44
C GLU A 16 -10.38 10.61 24.24
N ILE A 17 -9.31 9.86 24.49
CA ILE A 17 -8.51 9.24 23.44
C ILE A 17 -9.40 8.31 22.61
N ALA A 18 -10.19 7.44 23.28
CA ALA A 18 -11.09 6.50 22.61
C ALA A 18 -12.19 7.19 21.78
N ARG A 19 -12.56 8.43 22.06
CA ARG A 19 -13.48 9.21 21.21
C ARG A 19 -12.83 9.85 20.00
N ARG A 20 -11.51 10.08 20.03
CA ARG A 20 -10.78 10.79 18.99
C ARG A 20 -10.02 9.87 18.06
N MET A 21 -9.62 8.70 18.55
CA MET A 21 -8.74 7.80 17.84
C MET A 21 -9.28 6.38 17.85
N ALA A 22 -9.48 5.82 16.67
CA ALA A 22 -9.80 4.41 16.48
C ALA A 22 -8.55 3.64 16.06
N VAL A 23 -8.45 2.40 16.53
CA VAL A 23 -7.35 1.50 16.19
C VAL A 23 -7.90 0.21 15.63
N MET A 24 -7.33 -0.24 14.51
CA MET A 24 -7.62 -1.53 13.92
C MET A 24 -6.31 -2.31 13.79
N MET A 25 -6.20 -3.34 14.61
CA MET A 25 -5.02 -4.22 14.67
C MET A 25 -5.20 -5.41 13.74
N THR A 26 -4.10 -6.00 13.32
CA THR A 26 -4.06 -7.22 12.49
C THR A 26 -4.55 -8.47 13.25
N GLU A 27 -4.63 -8.40 14.58
CA GLU A 27 -5.10 -9.51 15.41
C GLU A 27 -6.52 -9.92 15.05
N ARG A 28 -6.69 -11.22 14.81
CA ARG A 28 -7.99 -11.79 14.44
C ARG A 28 -8.91 -11.83 15.67
N MET A 29 -9.82 -10.87 15.75
CA MET A 29 -10.95 -11.00 16.65
C MET A 29 -11.81 -12.20 16.23
N GLN A 30 -12.13 -13.07 17.17
CA GLN A 30 -13.05 -14.18 16.97
C GLN A 30 -14.18 -14.10 18.01
N PRO A 31 -15.06 -13.09 17.90
CA PRO A 31 -16.21 -13.02 18.78
C PRO A 31 -17.15 -14.16 18.44
N GLU A 32 -17.43 -15.01 19.44
CA GLU A 32 -18.44 -16.06 19.29
C GLU A 32 -19.85 -15.47 19.37
N LEU A 33 -20.74 -15.96 18.52
CA LEU A 33 -22.18 -15.64 18.53
C LEU A 33 -22.55 -14.15 18.30
N MET A 34 -21.62 -13.32 17.85
CA MET A 34 -21.90 -11.91 17.53
C MET A 34 -22.26 -11.74 16.05
N THR A 35 -23.25 -10.92 15.78
CA THR A 35 -23.57 -10.49 14.40
C THR A 35 -22.55 -9.45 13.93
N CYS A 36 -22.52 -9.21 12.61
CA CYS A 36 -21.69 -8.14 12.05
C CYS A 36 -22.11 -6.76 12.57
N PHE A 37 -23.41 -6.56 12.83
CA PHE A 37 -23.92 -5.37 13.50
C PHE A 37 -23.32 -5.20 14.90
N ASP A 38 -23.32 -6.27 15.71
CA ASP A 38 -22.81 -6.23 17.08
C ASP A 38 -21.32 -5.87 17.09
N VAL A 39 -20.55 -6.48 16.20
CA VAL A 39 -19.11 -6.18 16.07
C VAL A 39 -18.88 -4.72 15.65
N ALA A 40 -19.61 -4.21 14.67
CA ALA A 40 -19.52 -2.81 14.25
C ALA A 40 -19.96 -1.86 15.40
N ALA A 41 -21.03 -2.22 16.12
CA ALA A 41 -21.57 -1.45 17.23
C ALA A 41 -20.63 -1.31 18.43
N MET A 42 -19.65 -2.22 18.59
CA MET A 42 -18.59 -2.06 19.60
C MET A 42 -17.83 -0.73 19.46
N GLY A 43 -17.77 -0.16 18.25
CA GLY A 43 -17.19 1.16 18.01
C GLY A 43 -17.94 2.30 18.74
N ARG A 44 -19.17 2.05 19.20
CA ARG A 44 -19.96 3.06 19.96
C ARG A 44 -19.66 3.07 21.44
N TYR A 45 -18.92 2.10 22.01
CA TYR A 45 -18.64 2.05 23.46
C TYR A 45 -18.11 3.36 24.06
N PRO A 46 -17.22 4.14 23.43
CA PRO A 46 -16.79 5.41 24.00
C PRO A 46 -17.90 6.46 24.12
N HIS A 47 -19.03 6.25 23.45
CA HIS A 47 -20.17 7.18 23.39
C HIS A 47 -21.39 6.68 24.15
N THR A 48 -21.45 5.37 24.48
CA THR A 48 -22.51 4.79 25.28
C THR A 48 -22.24 4.99 26.78
N GLY A 49 -23.28 5.00 27.55
CA GLY A 49 -23.15 5.08 29.02
C GLY A 49 -22.60 3.79 29.63
N ARG A 50 -22.55 3.76 30.97
CA ARG A 50 -21.97 2.63 31.76
C ARG A 50 -22.52 1.24 31.41
N PHE A 51 -23.74 1.19 30.90
CA PHE A 51 -24.40 -0.08 30.52
C PHE A 51 -24.21 -0.48 29.05
N GLY A 52 -23.53 0.31 28.25
CA GLY A 52 -23.28 0.01 26.83
C GLY A 52 -24.55 -0.05 25.96
N ILE A 53 -25.68 0.51 26.42
CA ILE A 53 -26.96 0.46 25.70
C ILE A 53 -26.92 1.44 24.52
N LEU A 54 -27.15 0.92 23.32
CA LEU A 54 -27.20 1.72 22.10
C LEU A 54 -28.52 2.50 22.02
N SER A 55 -28.45 3.80 21.80
CA SER A 55 -29.59 4.61 21.42
C SER A 55 -29.99 4.38 19.94
N GLU A 56 -31.15 4.87 19.54
CA GLU A 56 -31.54 4.85 18.11
C GLU A 56 -30.54 5.62 17.23
N THR A 57 -29.96 6.70 17.73
CA THR A 57 -28.91 7.45 17.04
C THR A 57 -27.65 6.58 16.85
N ASP A 58 -27.25 5.83 17.88
CA ASP A 58 -26.09 4.92 17.76
C ASP A 58 -26.36 3.84 16.73
N ARG A 59 -27.56 3.25 16.73
CA ARG A 59 -27.96 2.26 15.71
C ARG A 59 -27.91 2.82 14.30
N ALA A 60 -28.37 4.05 14.09
CA ALA A 60 -28.29 4.71 12.80
C ALA A 60 -26.84 4.94 12.35
N ILE A 61 -25.94 5.34 13.27
CA ILE A 61 -24.51 5.50 12.99
C ILE A 61 -23.88 4.18 12.59
N VAL A 62 -24.24 3.07 13.25
CA VAL A 62 -23.72 1.73 12.91
C VAL A 62 -24.16 1.36 11.49
N ARG A 63 -25.43 1.55 11.12
CA ARG A 63 -25.92 1.25 9.76
C ARG A 63 -25.27 2.15 8.71
N GLU A 64 -25.10 3.45 9.00
CA GLU A 64 -24.34 4.35 8.12
C GLU A 64 -22.91 3.84 7.90
N ALA A 65 -22.24 3.38 8.96
CA ALA A 65 -20.88 2.85 8.85
C ALA A 65 -20.83 1.54 8.05
N LEU A 66 -21.80 0.62 8.22
CA LEU A 66 -21.92 -0.58 7.42
C LEU A 66 -22.15 -0.25 5.94
N ALA A 67 -23.00 0.75 5.65
CA ALA A 67 -23.22 1.21 4.28
C ALA A 67 -21.94 1.81 3.65
N MET A 68 -21.16 2.57 4.42
CA MET A 68 -19.90 3.15 3.94
C MET A 68 -18.86 2.10 3.53
N VAL A 69 -18.92 0.92 4.13
CA VAL A 69 -18.02 -0.20 3.81
C VAL A 69 -18.68 -1.25 2.90
N HIS A 70 -19.85 -0.94 2.35
CA HIS A 70 -20.64 -1.86 1.48
C HIS A 70 -20.87 -3.22 2.14
N ALA A 71 -21.40 -3.22 3.37
CA ALA A 71 -21.62 -4.42 4.17
C ALA A 71 -23.02 -4.47 4.81
N GLU A 72 -24.00 -3.74 4.28
CA GLU A 72 -25.37 -3.69 4.78
C GLU A 72 -26.01 -5.08 4.78
N GLU A 73 -25.76 -5.86 3.74
CA GLU A 73 -26.32 -7.21 3.59
C GLU A 73 -25.73 -8.23 4.59
N LEU A 74 -24.71 -7.83 5.34
CA LEU A 74 -24.07 -8.66 6.37
C LEU A 74 -24.58 -8.34 7.79
N GLU A 75 -25.42 -7.32 7.99
CA GLU A 75 -25.83 -6.81 9.31
C GLU A 75 -26.19 -7.93 10.30
N ASP A 76 -27.04 -8.85 9.88
CA ASP A 76 -27.55 -9.94 10.72
C ASP A 76 -26.73 -11.23 10.65
N ARG A 77 -25.67 -11.26 9.83
CA ARG A 77 -24.83 -12.46 9.71
C ARG A 77 -23.89 -12.59 10.90
N GLU A 78 -23.67 -13.82 11.31
CA GLU A 78 -22.66 -14.16 12.31
C GLU A 78 -21.26 -13.80 11.79
N PHE A 79 -20.51 -12.98 12.53
CA PHE A 79 -19.19 -12.49 12.14
C PHE A 79 -18.18 -13.62 11.92
N SER A 80 -18.29 -14.71 12.67
CA SER A 80 -17.42 -15.89 12.52
C SER A 80 -17.56 -16.59 11.15
N ARG A 81 -18.73 -16.43 10.48
CA ARG A 81 -19.09 -17.16 9.24
C ARG A 81 -18.92 -16.38 7.95
N ILE A 82 -18.39 -15.18 8.00
CA ILE A 82 -18.10 -14.38 6.81
C ILE A 82 -16.63 -14.51 6.38
N SER A 83 -16.32 -14.14 5.11
CA SER A 83 -14.97 -14.20 4.57
C SER A 83 -14.02 -13.18 5.26
N ASP A 84 -12.70 -13.40 5.16
CA ASP A 84 -11.72 -12.49 5.77
C ASP A 84 -11.81 -11.07 5.22
N GLY A 85 -12.06 -10.89 3.91
CA GLY A 85 -12.30 -9.57 3.33
C GLY A 85 -13.58 -8.90 3.86
N GLN A 86 -14.64 -9.68 4.10
CA GLN A 86 -15.87 -9.18 4.74
C GLN A 86 -15.61 -8.82 6.21
N LYS A 87 -14.84 -9.64 6.96
CA LYS A 87 -14.43 -9.33 8.33
C LYS A 87 -13.68 -8.01 8.40
N GLN A 88 -12.75 -7.78 7.47
CA GLN A 88 -11.97 -6.55 7.40
C GLN A 88 -12.88 -5.32 7.21
N ARG A 89 -13.89 -5.41 6.33
CA ARG A 89 -14.88 -4.34 6.15
C ARG A 89 -15.70 -4.08 7.43
N ILE A 90 -16.14 -5.11 8.14
CA ILE A 90 -16.86 -4.97 9.41
C ILE A 90 -15.97 -4.33 10.50
N LEU A 91 -14.69 -4.72 10.60
CA LEU A 91 -13.74 -4.12 11.52
C LEU A 91 -13.47 -2.65 11.19
N LEU A 92 -13.43 -2.31 9.90
CA LEU A 92 -13.36 -0.91 9.47
C LEU A 92 -14.65 -0.16 9.83
N ALA A 93 -15.83 -0.76 9.63
CA ALA A 93 -17.10 -0.17 10.08
C ALA A 93 -17.10 0.10 11.57
N ARG A 94 -16.56 -0.80 12.40
CA ARG A 94 -16.40 -0.59 13.85
C ARG A 94 -15.54 0.66 14.12
N ALA A 95 -14.42 0.83 13.42
CA ALA A 95 -13.57 2.01 13.58
C ALA A 95 -14.29 3.29 13.15
N ILE A 96 -15.08 3.26 12.06
CA ILE A 96 -15.89 4.39 11.57
C ILE A 96 -17.00 4.75 12.56
N CYS A 97 -17.68 3.75 13.15
CA CYS A 97 -18.74 3.95 14.15
C CYS A 97 -18.27 4.78 15.35
N GLN A 98 -17.00 4.71 15.69
CA GLN A 98 -16.40 5.49 16.76
C GLN A 98 -16.39 6.99 16.46
N GLN A 99 -16.61 7.39 15.18
CA GLN A 99 -16.55 8.78 14.70
C GLN A 99 -15.23 9.47 15.08
N PRO A 100 -14.08 8.83 14.83
CA PRO A 100 -12.80 9.32 15.27
C PRO A 100 -12.29 10.47 14.39
N GLN A 101 -11.34 11.23 14.92
CA GLN A 101 -10.54 12.19 14.16
C GLN A 101 -9.36 11.50 13.48
N ILE A 102 -8.86 10.42 14.08
CA ILE A 102 -7.70 9.65 13.60
C ILE A 102 -8.04 8.16 13.60
N ILE A 103 -7.72 7.48 12.51
CA ILE A 103 -7.77 6.01 12.42
C ILE A 103 -6.35 5.48 12.24
N LEU A 104 -5.94 4.61 13.14
CA LEU A 104 -4.69 3.85 13.06
C LEU A 104 -5.00 2.46 12.54
N LEU A 105 -4.31 2.04 11.48
CA LEU A 105 -4.50 0.74 10.85
C LEU A 105 -3.15 0.01 10.79
N ASP A 106 -3.11 -1.17 11.37
CA ASP A 106 -1.93 -2.01 11.31
C ASP A 106 -2.10 -3.05 10.20
N GLU A 107 -1.30 -2.92 9.13
CA GLU A 107 -1.31 -3.77 7.93
C GLU A 107 -2.72 -4.09 7.40
N PRO A 108 -3.57 -3.08 7.11
CA PRO A 108 -4.98 -3.33 6.79
C PRO A 108 -5.19 -4.07 5.47
N THR A 109 -4.17 -4.14 4.62
CA THR A 109 -4.20 -4.83 3.32
C THR A 109 -3.69 -6.27 3.38
N SER A 110 -3.12 -6.70 4.51
CA SER A 110 -2.57 -8.05 4.67
C SER A 110 -3.66 -9.11 4.52
N PHE A 111 -3.33 -10.22 3.86
CA PHE A 111 -4.24 -11.35 3.58
C PHE A 111 -5.45 -11.05 2.70
N LEU A 112 -5.55 -9.85 2.14
CA LEU A 112 -6.58 -9.51 1.17
C LEU A 112 -6.12 -9.79 -0.26
N ASP A 113 -7.02 -10.25 -1.11
CA ASP A 113 -6.80 -10.23 -2.55
C ASP A 113 -6.82 -8.80 -3.11
N ILE A 114 -6.35 -8.63 -4.34
CA ILE A 114 -6.20 -7.30 -4.96
C ILE A 114 -7.52 -6.52 -5.02
N ARG A 115 -8.64 -7.18 -5.24
CA ARG A 115 -9.95 -6.55 -5.31
C ARG A 115 -10.33 -5.94 -3.95
N HIS A 116 -10.24 -6.72 -2.89
CA HIS A 116 -10.58 -6.28 -1.53
C HIS A 116 -9.60 -5.21 -1.01
N LYS A 117 -8.29 -5.28 -1.39
CA LYS A 117 -7.32 -4.21 -1.13
C LYS A 117 -7.77 -2.89 -1.74
N MET A 118 -8.15 -2.91 -3.03
CA MET A 118 -8.57 -1.70 -3.73
C MET A 118 -9.88 -1.12 -3.17
N GLU A 119 -10.84 -1.98 -2.80
CA GLU A 119 -12.07 -1.56 -2.13
C GLU A 119 -11.77 -0.86 -0.80
N LEU A 120 -10.96 -1.47 0.06
CA LEU A 120 -10.55 -0.91 1.36
C LEU A 120 -9.88 0.45 1.20
N LEU A 121 -8.88 0.55 0.33
CA LEU A 121 -8.15 1.80 0.08
C LEU A 121 -9.07 2.91 -0.48
N THR A 122 -10.05 2.55 -1.30
CA THR A 122 -11.04 3.49 -1.83
C THR A 122 -11.95 4.05 -0.72
N ILE A 123 -12.37 3.17 0.21
CA ILE A 123 -13.16 3.57 1.38
C ILE A 123 -12.34 4.52 2.26
N LEU A 124 -11.07 4.19 2.55
CA LEU A 124 -10.18 5.04 3.35
C LEU A 124 -9.97 6.42 2.70
N LYS A 125 -9.71 6.48 1.39
CA LYS A 125 -9.64 7.76 0.66
C LYS A 125 -10.92 8.57 0.76
N THR A 126 -12.08 7.92 0.73
CA THR A 126 -13.38 8.58 0.88
C THR A 126 -13.55 9.17 2.28
N LEU A 127 -13.13 8.44 3.33
CA LEU A 127 -13.14 8.90 4.71
C LEU A 127 -12.25 10.15 4.89
N VAL A 128 -11.02 10.10 4.40
CA VAL A 128 -10.10 11.25 4.47
C VAL A 128 -10.71 12.48 3.79
N ARG A 129 -11.21 12.34 2.56
CA ARG A 129 -11.71 13.47 1.77
C ARG A 129 -13.05 14.01 2.24
N LYS A 130 -14.01 13.15 2.59
CA LYS A 130 -15.39 13.57 2.91
C LYS A 130 -15.63 13.79 4.40
N LYS A 131 -14.98 13.03 5.28
CA LYS A 131 -15.18 13.10 6.72
C LYS A 131 -14.02 13.81 7.44
N GLN A 132 -12.98 14.23 6.73
CA GLN A 132 -11.79 14.91 7.28
C GLN A 132 -11.09 14.10 8.39
N VAL A 133 -11.11 12.78 8.27
CA VAL A 133 -10.44 11.86 9.20
C VAL A 133 -8.99 11.67 8.75
N ALA A 134 -8.04 11.80 9.67
CA ALA A 134 -6.66 11.42 9.41
C ALA A 134 -6.51 9.89 9.48
N VAL A 135 -5.89 9.30 8.47
CA VAL A 135 -5.62 7.85 8.45
C VAL A 135 -4.10 7.63 8.47
N LEU A 136 -3.63 6.91 9.48
CA LEU A 136 -2.25 6.42 9.55
C LEU A 136 -2.28 4.90 9.46
N MET A 137 -1.58 4.34 8.47
CA MET A 137 -1.55 2.90 8.27
C MET A 137 -0.14 2.39 7.99
N SER A 138 0.19 1.22 8.53
CA SER A 138 1.39 0.48 8.12
C SER A 138 1.12 -0.29 6.83
N MET A 139 2.09 -0.30 5.92
CA MET A 139 1.99 -0.99 4.63
C MET A 139 3.32 -1.62 4.24
N HIS A 140 3.26 -2.77 3.59
CA HIS A 140 4.42 -3.44 3.00
C HIS A 140 4.44 -3.36 1.47
N GLU A 141 3.30 -3.07 0.85
CA GLU A 141 3.18 -2.95 -0.61
C GLU A 141 3.61 -1.55 -1.07
N LEU A 142 4.85 -1.44 -1.56
CA LEU A 142 5.45 -0.17 -1.97
C LEU A 142 4.65 0.53 -3.06
N ASP A 143 4.17 -0.23 -4.06
CA ASP A 143 3.40 0.29 -5.18
C ASP A 143 2.04 0.86 -4.75
N LEU A 144 1.38 0.22 -3.78
CA LEU A 144 0.12 0.73 -3.21
C LEU A 144 0.38 1.93 -2.32
N ALA A 145 1.41 1.88 -1.45
CA ALA A 145 1.77 2.99 -0.59
C ALA A 145 2.06 4.26 -1.41
N GLN A 146 2.83 4.15 -2.49
CA GLN A 146 3.12 5.26 -3.40
C GLN A 146 1.85 5.88 -4.02
N LYS A 147 0.85 5.03 -4.38
CA LYS A 147 -0.36 5.46 -5.08
C LYS A 147 -1.44 6.05 -4.18
N VAL A 148 -1.46 5.67 -2.90
CA VAL A 148 -2.59 6.01 -2.03
C VAL A 148 -2.27 7.05 -0.96
N SER A 149 -1.01 7.20 -0.58
CA SER A 149 -0.61 8.06 0.53
C SER A 149 -0.41 9.51 0.11
N ASP A 150 -0.78 10.43 0.97
CA ASP A 150 -0.46 11.85 0.83
C ASP A 150 0.91 12.16 1.47
N TYR A 151 1.34 11.34 2.43
CA TYR A 151 2.58 11.49 3.16
C TYR A 151 3.10 10.12 3.63
N ILE A 152 4.41 9.91 3.54
CA ILE A 152 5.08 8.65 3.89
C ILE A 152 5.98 8.87 5.10
N VAL A 153 5.96 7.92 6.01
CA VAL A 153 6.91 7.81 7.13
C VAL A 153 7.63 6.47 7.01
N CYS A 154 8.90 6.53 6.66
CA CYS A 154 9.75 5.34 6.57
C CYS A 154 10.34 5.02 7.94
N VAL A 155 10.12 3.80 8.41
CA VAL A 155 10.64 3.31 9.67
C VAL A 155 11.65 2.20 9.39
N GLY A 156 12.83 2.32 9.97
CA GLY A 156 13.89 1.32 9.89
C GLY A 156 14.70 1.32 11.18
N GLU A 157 15.20 0.16 11.62
CA GLU A 157 16.01 0.01 12.84
C GLU A 157 15.38 0.68 14.10
N ASN A 158 14.07 0.56 14.27
CA ASN A 158 13.28 1.13 15.37
C ASN A 158 13.31 2.68 15.47
N LYS A 159 13.55 3.35 14.37
CA LYS A 159 13.51 4.83 14.29
C LYS A 159 12.89 5.29 12.98
N ILE A 160 12.41 6.53 12.97
CA ILE A 160 12.02 7.19 11.72
C ILE A 160 13.30 7.47 10.93
N TRP A 161 13.41 6.89 9.75
CA TRP A 161 14.54 7.09 8.86
C TRP A 161 14.35 8.33 7.98
N LYS A 162 13.20 8.45 7.35
CA LYS A 162 12.84 9.57 6.46
C LYS A 162 11.32 9.73 6.42
N CYS A 163 10.87 10.95 6.16
CA CYS A 163 9.47 11.22 5.89
C CYS A 163 9.34 12.32 4.84
N GLY A 164 8.25 12.29 4.08
CA GLY A 164 8.01 13.23 2.98
C GLY A 164 6.86 12.81 2.10
N MET A 165 6.68 13.51 0.98
CA MET A 165 5.71 13.13 -0.05
C MET A 165 6.16 11.83 -0.76
N PRO A 166 5.22 11.05 -1.34
CA PRO A 166 5.57 9.82 -2.05
C PRO A 166 6.69 10.02 -3.08
N GLU A 167 6.66 11.10 -3.85
CA GLU A 167 7.64 11.40 -4.90
C GLU A 167 9.05 11.67 -4.35
N GLU A 168 9.15 12.13 -3.09
CA GLU A 168 10.43 12.37 -2.41
C GLU A 168 10.99 11.11 -1.76
N ILE A 169 10.12 10.16 -1.42
CA ILE A 169 10.48 8.94 -0.72
C ILE A 169 10.76 7.80 -1.69
N PHE A 170 9.89 7.57 -2.66
CA PHE A 170 9.96 6.43 -3.60
C PHE A 170 10.95 6.70 -4.74
N THR A 171 12.20 6.94 -4.39
CA THR A 171 13.32 7.07 -5.33
C THR A 171 14.21 5.84 -5.28
N ALA A 172 14.90 5.53 -6.37
CA ALA A 172 15.83 4.40 -6.45
C ALA A 172 16.88 4.44 -5.32
N ALA A 173 17.46 5.61 -5.03
CA ALA A 173 18.44 5.78 -3.96
C ALA A 173 17.88 5.50 -2.56
N ASN A 174 16.64 5.92 -2.27
CA ASN A 174 16.00 5.62 -0.99
C ASN A 174 15.63 4.15 -0.85
N MET A 175 15.20 3.50 -1.95
CA MET A 175 14.87 2.07 -1.95
C MET A 175 16.11 1.21 -1.74
N GLU A 176 17.24 1.60 -2.32
CA GLU A 176 18.53 0.97 -2.06
C GLU A 176 18.94 1.13 -0.59
N ALA A 177 18.86 2.33 -0.05
CA ALA A 177 19.24 2.61 1.35
C ALA A 177 18.36 1.91 2.39
N LEU A 178 17.02 1.80 2.12
CA LEU A 178 16.07 1.24 3.08
C LEU A 178 15.95 -0.29 3.01
N PHE A 179 15.94 -0.84 1.78
CA PHE A 179 15.60 -2.23 1.53
C PHE A 179 16.76 -3.03 0.92
N GLY A 180 17.90 -2.39 0.59
CA GLY A 180 19.00 -3.03 -0.12
C GLY A 180 18.64 -3.43 -1.55
N ILE A 181 17.59 -2.85 -2.13
CA ILE A 181 17.18 -3.09 -3.51
C ILE A 181 18.12 -2.29 -4.41
N ARG A 182 18.74 -2.96 -5.41
CA ARG A 182 19.56 -2.26 -6.39
C ARG A 182 18.78 -1.10 -7.03
N ALA A 183 19.45 0.04 -7.20
CA ALA A 183 18.83 1.24 -7.77
C ALA A 183 18.17 0.98 -9.13
N GLU A 184 18.83 0.18 -9.99
CA GLU A 184 18.33 -0.18 -11.32
C GLU A 184 17.11 -1.13 -11.25
N SER A 185 16.96 -1.89 -10.17
CA SER A 185 15.85 -2.84 -9.99
C SER A 185 14.55 -2.13 -9.59
N TYR A 186 14.61 -0.92 -9.05
CA TYR A 186 13.42 -0.18 -8.63
C TYR A 186 12.93 0.76 -9.73
N GLN A 187 11.69 0.56 -10.15
CA GLN A 187 11.01 1.38 -11.16
C GLN A 187 10.15 2.44 -10.45
N ALA A 188 10.72 3.63 -10.26
CA ALA A 188 10.09 4.70 -9.48
C ALA A 188 8.73 5.15 -10.06
N GLU A 189 8.56 5.11 -11.39
CA GLU A 189 7.34 5.50 -12.08
C GLU A 189 6.14 4.60 -11.75
N TYR A 190 6.42 3.32 -11.44
CA TYR A 190 5.39 2.30 -11.19
C TYR A 190 5.36 1.80 -9.75
N GLY A 191 6.39 2.13 -8.95
CA GLY A 191 6.57 1.56 -7.61
C GLY A 191 6.87 0.06 -7.61
N SER A 192 7.34 -0.47 -8.73
CA SER A 192 7.59 -1.91 -8.91
C SER A 192 9.08 -2.24 -8.81
N VAL A 193 9.37 -3.50 -8.48
CA VAL A 193 10.74 -4.01 -8.36
C VAL A 193 10.95 -5.12 -9.38
N GLU A 194 12.00 -5.01 -10.17
CA GLU A 194 12.47 -6.08 -11.06
C GLU A 194 13.56 -6.92 -10.36
N LEU A 195 13.71 -8.16 -10.80
CA LEU A 195 14.75 -9.06 -10.32
C LEU A 195 16.15 -8.57 -10.74
N THR A 196 17.18 -9.18 -10.18
CA THR A 196 18.57 -8.91 -10.58
C THR A 196 18.90 -9.61 -11.90
N PRO A 197 19.86 -9.10 -12.70
CA PRO A 197 20.29 -9.74 -13.93
C PRO A 197 20.82 -11.16 -13.67
N VAL A 198 20.65 -12.03 -14.64
CA VAL A 198 21.32 -13.34 -14.64
C VAL A 198 22.81 -13.13 -14.87
N SER A 199 23.65 -13.71 -14.01
CA SER A 199 25.11 -13.58 -14.14
C SER A 199 25.63 -14.40 -15.31
N GLY A 200 26.57 -13.85 -16.06
CA GLY A 200 27.23 -14.54 -17.17
C GLY A 200 27.54 -13.63 -18.36
N VAL A 201 28.13 -14.20 -19.40
CA VAL A 201 28.29 -13.50 -20.67
C VAL A 201 26.95 -13.53 -21.40
N PRO A 202 26.49 -12.44 -22.01
CA PRO A 202 25.25 -12.42 -22.76
C PRO A 202 25.23 -13.49 -23.86
N GLU A 203 24.21 -14.35 -23.86
CA GLU A 203 24.00 -15.39 -24.89
C GLU A 203 23.01 -14.90 -25.96
N VAL A 204 22.23 -13.90 -25.66
CA VAL A 204 21.17 -13.36 -26.52
C VAL A 204 21.27 -11.84 -26.53
N PHE A 205 21.17 -11.25 -27.72
CA PHE A 205 20.97 -9.83 -27.90
C PHE A 205 19.51 -9.56 -28.26
N VAL A 206 18.83 -8.71 -27.47
CA VAL A 206 17.42 -8.41 -27.68
C VAL A 206 17.26 -6.98 -28.20
N ILE A 207 16.74 -6.87 -29.42
CA ILE A 207 16.33 -5.60 -30.00
C ILE A 207 14.88 -5.35 -29.56
N GLY A 208 14.68 -4.40 -28.66
CA GLY A 208 13.38 -4.00 -28.11
C GLY A 208 12.99 -2.60 -28.57
N GLY A 209 11.96 -2.07 -27.93
CA GLY A 209 11.47 -0.71 -28.10
C GLY A 209 9.97 -0.63 -27.87
N ASN A 210 9.52 0.51 -27.31
CA ASN A 210 8.12 0.81 -27.05
C ASN A 210 7.39 -0.28 -26.23
N GLY A 211 8.06 -0.88 -25.26
CA GLY A 211 7.51 -1.91 -24.38
C GLY A 211 7.55 -3.32 -24.93
N SER A 212 7.98 -3.53 -26.18
CA SER A 212 8.01 -4.86 -26.83
C SER A 212 9.08 -5.80 -26.25
N GLY A 213 10.17 -5.27 -25.72
CA GLY A 213 11.27 -6.00 -25.12
C GLY A 213 10.93 -6.56 -23.73
N ILE A 214 10.12 -5.87 -22.92
CA ILE A 214 9.83 -6.25 -21.52
C ILE A 214 9.39 -7.71 -21.36
N PRO A 215 8.44 -8.26 -22.15
CA PRO A 215 8.05 -9.66 -22.03
C PRO A 215 9.19 -10.63 -22.35
N VAL A 216 10.08 -10.26 -23.29
CA VAL A 216 11.24 -11.05 -23.70
C VAL A 216 12.29 -11.06 -22.59
N TYR A 217 12.62 -9.89 -22.04
CA TYR A 217 13.56 -9.73 -20.92
C TYR A 217 13.18 -10.60 -19.73
N ARG A 218 11.90 -10.48 -19.30
CA ARG A 218 11.36 -11.28 -18.20
C ARG A 218 11.32 -12.79 -18.51
N LYS A 219 11.15 -13.17 -19.79
CA LYS A 219 11.22 -14.58 -20.21
C LYS A 219 12.63 -15.12 -20.10
N LEU A 220 13.63 -14.40 -20.63
CA LEU A 220 15.04 -14.79 -20.56
C LEU A 220 15.50 -14.86 -19.09
N GLN A 221 15.14 -13.88 -18.28
CA GLN A 221 15.44 -13.87 -16.86
C GLN A 221 14.88 -15.12 -16.14
N ARG A 222 13.61 -15.51 -16.40
CA ARG A 222 13.02 -16.73 -15.84
C ARG A 222 13.67 -18.02 -16.32
N GLN A 223 14.27 -18.00 -17.49
CA GLN A 223 15.00 -19.15 -18.06
C GLN A 223 16.46 -19.22 -17.61
N GLY A 224 16.93 -18.22 -16.85
CA GLY A 224 18.31 -18.14 -16.42
C GLY A 224 19.29 -17.84 -17.55
N ILE A 225 18.85 -17.20 -18.64
CA ILE A 225 19.66 -16.88 -19.82
C ILE A 225 20.14 -15.42 -19.68
N PRO A 226 21.47 -15.18 -19.55
CA PRO A 226 22.02 -13.84 -19.55
C PRO A 226 21.88 -13.23 -20.96
N PHE A 227 21.48 -11.95 -21.00
CA PHE A 227 21.23 -11.26 -22.27
C PHE A 227 21.75 -9.83 -22.25
N ALA A 228 22.00 -9.29 -23.44
CA ALA A 228 22.19 -7.89 -23.70
C ALA A 228 20.95 -7.31 -24.40
N ALA A 229 20.68 -6.03 -24.18
CA ALA A 229 19.55 -5.34 -24.80
C ALA A 229 20.02 -4.04 -25.45
N GLY A 230 19.44 -3.69 -26.59
CA GLY A 230 19.74 -2.42 -27.27
C GLY A 230 19.34 -2.43 -28.75
N VAL A 231 19.55 -1.36 -29.51
CA VAL A 231 19.92 -0.04 -28.98
C VAL A 231 18.64 0.67 -28.52
N LEU A 232 18.57 1.04 -27.25
CA LEU A 232 17.40 1.67 -26.66
C LEU A 232 17.67 3.16 -26.39
N HIS A 233 16.70 4.02 -26.66
CA HIS A 233 16.77 5.37 -26.10
C HIS A 233 16.48 5.35 -24.61
N GLU A 234 17.16 6.19 -23.85
CA GLU A 234 17.02 6.22 -22.38
C GLU A 234 15.60 6.60 -21.89
N ASN A 235 14.77 7.18 -22.76
CA ASN A 235 13.36 7.47 -22.51
C ASN A 235 12.40 6.39 -23.07
N ASP A 236 12.89 5.29 -23.61
CA ASP A 236 12.07 4.18 -24.06
C ASP A 236 11.48 3.40 -22.86
N LEU A 237 10.27 2.88 -23.00
CA LEU A 237 9.59 2.08 -21.98
C LEU A 237 10.35 0.80 -21.61
N ASP A 238 11.11 0.25 -22.54
CA ASP A 238 11.92 -0.95 -22.32
C ASP A 238 13.21 -0.65 -21.54
N TYR A 239 13.73 0.57 -21.61
CA TYR A 239 15.04 0.93 -21.06
C TYR A 239 15.17 0.67 -19.55
N PRO A 240 14.24 1.13 -18.66
CA PRO A 240 14.37 0.89 -17.23
C PRO A 240 14.37 -0.61 -16.88
N VAL A 241 13.54 -1.40 -17.58
CA VAL A 241 13.46 -2.85 -17.34
C VAL A 241 14.69 -3.58 -17.90
N ALA A 242 15.20 -3.14 -19.05
CA ALA A 242 16.46 -3.64 -19.58
C ALA A 242 17.62 -3.39 -18.61
N LYS A 243 17.73 -2.18 -18.05
CA LYS A 243 18.75 -1.83 -17.03
C LYS A 243 18.70 -2.73 -15.79
N ALA A 244 17.49 -3.14 -15.40
CA ALA A 244 17.32 -4.01 -14.25
C ALA A 244 17.73 -5.46 -14.55
N LEU A 245 17.37 -6.00 -15.73
CA LEU A 245 17.40 -7.42 -16.04
C LEU A 245 18.53 -7.85 -16.96
N ALA A 246 19.02 -6.98 -17.84
CA ALA A 246 20.10 -7.31 -18.77
C ALA A 246 21.49 -7.22 -18.09
N VAL A 247 22.42 -8.00 -18.57
CA VAL A 247 23.84 -7.92 -18.18
C VAL A 247 24.48 -6.65 -18.75
N GLN A 248 24.06 -6.29 -19.96
CA GLN A 248 24.52 -5.11 -20.69
C GLN A 248 23.36 -4.45 -21.42
N VAL A 249 23.31 -3.13 -21.37
CA VAL A 249 22.34 -2.33 -22.13
C VAL A 249 23.09 -1.32 -22.97
N ILE A 250 22.88 -1.39 -24.28
CA ILE A 250 23.40 -0.40 -25.20
C ILE A 250 22.30 0.65 -25.39
N SER A 251 22.61 1.90 -25.06
CA SER A 251 21.62 2.98 -25.09
C SER A 251 22.11 4.22 -25.79
N GLU A 252 21.15 5.02 -26.24
CA GLU A 252 21.38 6.34 -26.82
C GLU A 252 20.56 7.39 -26.05
N ARG A 253 21.00 8.62 -26.11
CA ARG A 253 20.26 9.73 -25.47
C ARG A 253 18.90 9.93 -26.11
N PRO A 254 17.93 10.43 -25.33
CA PRO A 254 16.60 10.72 -25.84
C PRO A 254 16.63 11.64 -27.07
N TYR A 255 15.91 11.25 -28.12
CA TYR A 255 15.76 12.02 -29.36
C TYR A 255 17.01 12.20 -30.21
N GLU A 256 18.15 11.63 -29.84
CA GLU A 256 19.35 11.59 -30.68
C GLU A 256 19.30 10.39 -31.65
N PRO A 257 19.89 10.50 -32.86
CA PRO A 257 20.00 9.34 -33.74
C PRO A 257 20.95 8.32 -33.11
N ILE A 258 20.74 7.04 -33.40
CA ILE A 258 21.67 5.98 -32.99
C ILE A 258 23.04 6.26 -33.60
N GLY A 259 24.02 6.49 -32.73
CA GLY A 259 25.38 6.79 -33.12
C GLY A 259 26.17 5.56 -33.58
N GLU A 260 27.24 5.77 -34.36
CA GLU A 260 28.12 4.67 -34.85
C GLU A 260 28.69 3.85 -33.69
N ALA A 261 29.04 4.50 -32.56
CA ALA A 261 29.56 3.79 -31.40
C ALA A 261 28.56 2.79 -30.79
N ALA A 262 27.29 3.21 -30.64
CA ALA A 262 26.23 2.32 -30.15
C ALA A 262 25.93 1.18 -31.15
N TYR A 263 26.04 1.46 -32.43
CA TYR A 263 25.87 0.45 -33.46
C TYR A 263 27.01 -0.56 -33.45
N GLU A 264 28.28 -0.12 -33.35
CA GLU A 264 29.44 -0.99 -33.24
C GLU A 264 29.42 -1.86 -31.99
N GLU A 265 28.93 -1.31 -30.86
CA GLU A 265 28.83 -2.08 -29.63
C GLU A 265 27.72 -3.16 -29.70
N ALA A 266 26.73 -2.95 -30.55
CA ALA A 266 25.61 -3.87 -30.74
C ALA A 266 25.93 -5.03 -31.70
N LEU A 267 26.99 -4.93 -32.49
CA LEU A 267 27.49 -5.97 -33.42
C LEU A 267 28.47 -6.91 -32.76
#